data_48c50550e737babc54ca1ffbbc06c030
#
_entry.id   48c50550e737babc54ca1ffbbc06c030
#
_cell.length_a   1.000
_cell.length_b   1.000
_cell.length_c   1.000
_cell.angle_alpha   90.00
_cell.angle_beta   90.00
_cell.angle_gamma   90.00
#
_symmetry.space_group_name_H-M   'P 1'
#
loop_
_entity.id
_entity.type
_entity.pdbx_description
1 polymer ?
#
loop_
_entity_poly.entity_id
_entity_poly.type
_entity_poly.pdbx_seq_one_letter_code
_entity_poly.pdbx_strand_id
1 'polypeptide(L)'
;MKKISLLFLSILSGMGLCQAQSYTPVSLPSMFADHMVLQQNSSASVWGWGTASSTVKIIGSWAEKDTISAPVDCFGQWKAVLPTGKSGGPYALQVFDGTSKIVLNDILLGEVWLCSGQSN
;
A
#
# COMPACT_ATOMS: atom_id res chain seq x y z
N MET A 1 -26.26 -49.89 42.93
CA MET A 1 -25.21 -49.75 41.94
C MET A 1 -25.53 -48.55 41.07
N LYS A 2 -24.87 -47.46 41.29
CA LYS A 2 -25.05 -46.23 40.52
C LYS A 2 -24.04 -46.23 39.37
N LYS A 3 -24.54 -46.29 38.14
CA LYS A 3 -23.71 -46.13 36.94
C LYS A 3 -23.37 -44.67 36.79
N ILE A 4 -22.12 -44.31 37.01
CA ILE A 4 -21.59 -42.98 36.72
C ILE A 4 -21.30 -42.95 35.21
N SER A 5 -22.14 -42.24 34.49
CA SER A 5 -21.91 -41.96 33.09
C SER A 5 -20.93 -40.79 32.99
N LEU A 6 -19.68 -41.09 32.64
CA LEU A 6 -18.71 -40.04 32.34
C LEU A 6 -19.06 -39.42 30.97
N LEU A 7 -19.67 -38.28 31.02
CA LEU A 7 -19.81 -37.42 29.86
C LEU A 7 -18.45 -36.80 29.54
N PHE A 8 -17.72 -37.35 28.60
CA PHE A 8 -16.54 -36.71 28.05
C PHE A 8 -17.02 -35.54 27.19
N LEU A 9 -17.05 -34.36 27.78
CA LEU A 9 -17.22 -33.11 27.04
C LEU A 9 -15.87 -32.76 26.41
N SER A 10 -15.67 -33.19 25.16
CA SER A 10 -14.54 -32.79 24.36
C SER A 10 -14.71 -31.31 24.01
N ILE A 11 -14.12 -30.44 24.83
CA ILE A 11 -13.91 -29.03 24.47
C ILE A 11 -12.84 -29.03 23.39
N LEU A 12 -13.30 -29.03 22.14
CA LEU A 12 -12.45 -28.76 20.99
C LEU A 12 -12.15 -27.26 21.02
N SER A 13 -11.13 -26.90 21.78
CA SER A 13 -10.53 -25.57 21.75
C SER A 13 -10.00 -25.37 20.33
N GLY A 14 -10.77 -24.70 19.50
CA GLY A 14 -10.28 -24.15 18.25
C GLY A 14 -9.20 -23.11 18.58
N MET A 15 -7.97 -23.57 18.82
CA MET A 15 -6.81 -22.71 18.79
C MET A 15 -6.68 -22.25 17.35
N GLY A 16 -7.28 -21.09 17.05
CA GLY A 16 -6.94 -20.36 15.86
C GLY A 16 -5.46 -20.13 15.91
N LEU A 17 -4.74 -20.81 15.01
CA LEU A 17 -3.34 -20.55 14.77
C LEU A 17 -3.27 -19.10 14.24
N CYS A 18 -3.08 -18.17 15.15
CA CYS A 18 -2.63 -16.83 14.81
C CYS A 18 -1.22 -17.01 14.27
N GLN A 19 -1.12 -17.23 12.97
CA GLN A 19 0.17 -17.22 12.31
C GLN A 19 0.73 -15.82 12.54
N ALA A 20 1.85 -15.73 13.25
CA ALA A 20 2.60 -14.50 13.38
C ALA A 20 2.97 -14.06 11.96
N GLN A 21 2.34 -12.97 11.49
CA GLN A 21 2.64 -12.43 10.17
C GLN A 21 4.05 -11.87 10.22
N SER A 22 4.91 -12.38 9.33
CA SER A 22 6.25 -11.83 9.17
C SER A 22 6.14 -10.41 8.65
N TYR A 23 6.86 -9.50 9.28
CA TYR A 23 6.95 -8.11 8.81
C TYR A 23 7.62 -8.08 7.43
N THR A 24 6.97 -7.41 6.49
CA THR A 24 7.49 -7.12 5.16
C THR A 24 7.54 -5.60 4.99
N PRO A 25 8.73 -5.01 4.81
CA PRO A 25 8.83 -3.58 4.59
C PRO A 25 8.01 -3.13 3.37
N VAL A 26 7.49 -1.92 3.43
CA VAL A 26 6.82 -1.34 2.28
C VAL A 26 7.78 -1.24 1.10
N SER A 27 7.30 -1.61 -0.09
CA SER A 27 8.07 -1.56 -1.33
C SER A 27 7.21 -1.13 -2.50
N LEU A 28 7.86 -0.57 -3.52
CA LEU A 28 7.23 -0.06 -4.73
C LEU A 28 7.82 -0.74 -5.96
N PRO A 29 7.03 -0.91 -7.05
CA PRO A 29 7.58 -1.27 -8.35
C PRO A 29 8.61 -0.24 -8.83
N SER A 30 9.56 -0.67 -9.63
CA SER A 30 10.65 0.17 -10.13
C SER A 30 10.22 1.34 -11.01
N MET A 31 8.99 1.32 -11.50
CA MET A 31 8.42 2.45 -12.25
C MET A 31 8.14 3.68 -11.37
N PHE A 32 7.97 3.48 -10.06
CA PHE A 32 7.87 4.58 -9.10
C PHE A 32 9.27 4.87 -8.56
N ALA A 33 9.84 5.95 -9.02
CA ALA A 33 11.21 6.35 -8.72
C ALA A 33 11.32 7.86 -8.59
N ASP A 34 12.45 8.31 -8.09
CA ASP A 34 12.81 9.73 -8.13
C ASP A 34 12.72 10.25 -9.56
N HIS A 35 12.40 11.51 -9.73
CA HIS A 35 12.31 12.22 -11.01
C HIS A 35 11.13 11.78 -11.90
N MET A 36 10.16 11.01 -11.36
CA MET A 36 8.97 10.64 -12.14
C MET A 36 8.03 11.84 -12.34
N VAL A 37 7.19 11.74 -13.36
CA VAL A 37 6.12 12.70 -13.64
C VAL A 37 4.77 12.02 -13.46
N LEU A 38 3.87 12.66 -12.72
CA LEU A 38 2.48 12.22 -12.59
C LEU A 38 1.56 13.18 -13.36
N GLN A 39 0.49 12.63 -13.93
CA GLN A 39 -0.52 13.43 -14.62
C GLN A 39 -1.13 14.45 -13.65
N GLN A 40 -1.16 15.72 -14.07
CA GLN A 40 -1.80 16.80 -13.33
C GLN A 40 -3.34 16.69 -13.36
N ASN A 41 -4.00 17.32 -12.39
CA ASN A 41 -5.47 17.43 -12.28
C ASN A 41 -6.18 16.09 -12.52
N SER A 42 -5.65 15.02 -11.95
CA SER A 42 -6.06 13.66 -12.20
C SER A 42 -6.02 12.83 -10.91
N SER A 43 -6.29 11.56 -11.05
CA SER A 43 -6.16 10.57 -9.99
C SER A 43 -5.07 9.57 -10.36
N ALA A 44 -3.91 9.72 -9.73
CA ALA A 44 -2.78 8.83 -9.97
C ALA A 44 -2.91 7.55 -9.13
N SER A 45 -2.82 6.40 -9.77
CA SER A 45 -2.77 5.12 -9.07
C SER A 45 -1.33 4.79 -8.66
N VAL A 46 -1.14 4.49 -7.38
CA VAL A 46 0.13 4.02 -6.83
C VAL A 46 -0.12 2.69 -6.12
N TRP A 47 0.77 1.74 -6.27
CA TRP A 47 0.63 0.42 -5.67
C TRP A 47 1.99 -0.17 -5.28
N GLY A 48 1.95 -1.21 -4.49
CA GLY A 48 3.15 -1.88 -4.04
C GLY A 48 2.86 -3.04 -3.11
N TRP A 49 3.83 -3.38 -2.30
CA TRP A 49 3.78 -4.48 -1.36
C TRP A 49 4.11 -4.01 0.05
N GLY A 50 3.70 -4.79 1.04
CA GLY A 50 3.93 -4.54 2.44
C GLY A 50 3.49 -5.71 3.31
N THR A 51 3.45 -5.51 4.61
CA THR A 51 2.98 -6.53 5.55
C THR A 51 1.48 -6.81 5.35
N ALA A 52 1.13 -8.06 5.10
CA ALA A 52 -0.26 -8.47 4.92
C ALA A 52 -1.14 -8.02 6.09
N SER A 53 -2.38 -7.61 5.78
CA SER A 53 -3.37 -7.12 6.75
C SER A 53 -2.93 -5.88 7.56
N SER A 54 -1.94 -5.14 7.08
CA SER A 54 -1.53 -3.85 7.62
C SER A 54 -2.13 -2.69 6.82
N THR A 55 -1.72 -1.48 7.14
CA THR A 55 -2.12 -0.27 6.42
C THR A 55 -0.90 0.52 6.03
N VAL A 56 -0.85 0.92 4.77
CA VAL A 56 0.16 1.82 4.22
C VAL A 56 -0.43 3.22 4.10
N LYS A 57 0.34 4.22 4.47
CA LYS A 57 -0.04 5.64 4.34
C LYS A 57 0.80 6.29 3.27
N ILE A 58 0.15 7.11 2.45
CA ILE A 58 0.76 7.81 1.32
C ILE A 58 0.47 9.30 1.44
N ILE A 59 1.51 10.12 1.26
CA ILE A 59 1.40 11.59 1.29
C ILE A 59 2.19 12.16 0.11
N GLY A 60 1.52 12.95 -0.73
CA GLY A 60 2.19 13.79 -1.70
C GLY A 60 2.39 15.20 -1.14
N SER A 61 3.56 15.80 -1.28
CA SER A 61 3.82 17.13 -0.73
C SER A 61 3.04 18.25 -1.43
N TRP A 62 2.37 17.96 -2.53
CA TRP A 62 1.40 18.87 -3.16
C TRP A 62 0.07 18.95 -2.42
N ALA A 63 -0.19 18.03 -1.50
CA ALA A 63 -1.41 17.94 -0.70
C ALA A 63 -1.10 17.35 0.69
N GLU A 64 -0.22 18.00 1.44
CA GLU A 64 0.31 17.49 2.73
C GLU A 64 -0.75 17.18 3.78
N LYS A 65 -1.91 17.83 3.68
CA LYS A 65 -3.03 17.58 4.60
C LYS A 65 -3.83 16.33 4.27
N ASP A 66 -3.64 15.76 3.09
CA ASP A 66 -4.41 14.65 2.57
C ASP A 66 -3.60 13.36 2.63
N THR A 67 -3.48 12.80 3.81
CA THR A 67 -2.90 11.46 3.97
C THR A 67 -3.88 10.41 3.48
N ILE A 68 -3.45 9.60 2.52
CA ILE A 68 -4.23 8.49 2.00
C ILE A 68 -3.80 7.20 2.69
N SER A 69 -4.77 6.45 3.17
CA SER A 69 -4.54 5.16 3.81
C SER A 69 -4.99 4.04 2.87
N ALA A 70 -4.11 3.10 2.60
CA ALA A 70 -4.37 1.94 1.77
C ALA A 70 -4.21 0.66 2.58
N PRO A 71 -5.24 -0.20 2.66
CA PRO A 71 -5.11 -1.50 3.30
C PRO A 71 -4.24 -2.42 2.45
N VAL A 72 -3.41 -3.20 3.11
CA VAL A 72 -2.64 -4.27 2.48
C VAL A 72 -3.46 -5.55 2.56
N ASP A 73 -3.65 -6.22 1.45
CA ASP A 73 -4.42 -7.46 1.40
C ASP A 73 -3.66 -8.66 2.01
N CYS A 74 -4.29 -9.83 2.01
CA CYS A 74 -3.68 -11.05 2.55
C CYS A 74 -2.48 -11.56 1.73
N PHE A 75 -2.30 -11.07 0.51
CA PHE A 75 -1.16 -11.37 -0.35
C PHE A 75 -0.02 -10.34 -0.22
N GLY A 76 -0.17 -9.37 0.67
CA GLY A 76 0.80 -8.32 0.87
C GLY A 76 0.79 -7.24 -0.21
N GLN A 77 -0.31 -7.05 -0.93
CA GLN A 77 -0.46 -6.06 -1.98
C GLN A 77 -1.35 -4.90 -1.52
N TRP A 78 -1.01 -3.69 -1.94
CA TRP A 78 -1.83 -2.51 -1.69
C TRP A 78 -1.90 -1.63 -2.93
N LYS A 79 -2.96 -0.85 -3.02
CA LYS A 79 -3.18 0.15 -4.05
C LYS A 79 -3.84 1.37 -3.45
N ALA A 80 -3.38 2.53 -3.87
CA ALA A 80 -3.95 3.82 -3.50
C ALA A 80 -4.20 4.66 -4.75
N VAL A 81 -5.16 5.57 -4.64
CA VAL A 81 -5.45 6.58 -5.66
C VAL A 81 -5.18 7.94 -5.05
N LEU A 82 -4.22 8.66 -5.63
CA LEU A 82 -3.80 9.97 -5.17
C LEU A 82 -4.36 11.05 -6.08
N PRO A 83 -5.19 11.96 -5.57
CA PRO A 83 -5.54 13.16 -6.33
C PRO A 83 -4.29 13.98 -6.59
N THR A 84 -4.07 14.37 -7.84
CA THR A 84 -3.01 15.29 -8.22
C THR A 84 -3.58 16.68 -8.47
N GLY A 85 -2.80 17.69 -8.11
CA GLY A 85 -3.18 19.07 -8.35
C GLY A 85 -2.70 19.59 -9.71
N LYS A 86 -2.62 20.90 -9.83
CA LYS A 86 -2.09 21.59 -11.01
C LYS A 86 -0.61 21.24 -11.22
N SER A 87 -0.15 21.41 -12.45
CA SER A 87 1.25 21.24 -12.80
C SER A 87 2.18 22.04 -11.86
N GLY A 88 3.31 21.49 -11.55
CA GLY A 88 4.29 22.07 -10.68
C GLY A 88 5.26 21.06 -10.11
N GLY A 89 6.00 21.49 -9.14
CA GLY A 89 7.02 20.73 -8.45
C GLY A 89 8.32 21.52 -8.33
N PRO A 90 9.40 20.90 -7.85
CA PRO A 90 9.50 19.48 -7.46
C PRO A 90 8.76 19.16 -6.15
N TYR A 91 8.13 18.03 -6.11
CA TYR A 91 7.43 17.49 -4.95
C TYR A 91 8.09 16.22 -4.44
N ALA A 92 7.65 15.77 -3.26
CA ALA A 92 8.02 14.46 -2.71
C ALA A 92 6.78 13.60 -2.52
N LEU A 93 6.93 12.31 -2.73
CA LEU A 93 5.93 11.30 -2.40
C LEU A 93 6.47 10.43 -1.28
N GLN A 94 5.74 10.35 -0.18
CA GLN A 94 6.09 9.53 0.97
C GLN A 94 5.14 8.36 1.09
N VAL A 95 5.69 7.17 1.29
CA VAL A 95 4.95 5.94 1.51
C VAL A 95 5.50 5.28 2.77
N PHE A 96 4.66 4.99 3.75
CA PHE A 96 5.13 4.45 5.02
C PHE A 96 4.07 3.56 5.69
N ASP A 97 4.55 2.59 6.47
CA ASP A 97 3.74 1.63 7.20
C ASP A 97 3.83 1.77 8.74
N GLY A 98 4.52 2.81 9.21
CA GLY A 98 4.80 3.03 10.63
C GLY A 98 6.18 2.51 11.07
N THR A 99 6.77 1.57 10.35
CA THR A 99 8.11 1.01 10.63
C THR A 99 9.09 1.34 9.51
N SER A 100 8.70 1.15 8.26
CA SER A 100 9.49 1.50 7.08
C SER A 100 8.89 2.69 6.33
N LYS A 101 9.75 3.43 5.64
CA LYS A 101 9.38 4.62 4.90
C LYS A 101 10.17 4.69 3.60
N ILE A 102 9.46 4.99 2.51
CA ILE A 102 10.04 5.33 1.21
C ILE A 102 9.74 6.79 0.94
N VAL A 103 10.73 7.53 0.47
CA VAL A 103 10.57 8.91 -0.01
C VAL A 103 11.08 8.97 -1.44
N LEU A 104 10.18 9.31 -2.36
CA LEU A 104 10.53 9.62 -3.74
C LEU A 104 10.61 11.13 -3.89
N ASN A 105 11.72 11.60 -4.41
CA ASN A 105 12.02 13.01 -4.54
C ASN A 105 11.90 13.48 -5.99
N ASP A 106 11.83 14.80 -6.15
CA ASP A 106 11.81 15.45 -7.46
C ASP A 106 10.67 14.93 -8.36
N ILE A 107 9.48 14.82 -7.77
CA ILE A 107 8.26 14.44 -8.48
C ILE A 107 7.67 15.70 -9.13
N LEU A 108 7.36 15.63 -10.40
CA LEU A 108 6.66 16.68 -11.11
C LEU A 108 5.21 16.29 -11.39
N LEU A 109 4.33 17.26 -11.32
CA LEU A 109 2.97 17.14 -11.85
C LEU A 109 2.91 17.88 -13.18
N GLY A 110 2.46 17.20 -14.21
CA GLY A 110 2.40 17.75 -15.56
C GLY A 110 1.59 16.88 -16.51
N GLU A 111 1.81 17.06 -17.78
CA GLU A 111 1.16 16.25 -18.81
C GLU A 111 1.99 15.00 -19.12
N VAL A 112 1.33 13.86 -19.06
CA VAL A 112 1.93 12.56 -19.39
C VAL A 112 1.28 12.01 -20.65
N TRP A 113 2.06 11.77 -21.69
CA TRP A 113 1.61 11.25 -22.96
C TRP A 113 2.12 9.83 -23.17
N LEU A 114 1.21 8.93 -23.52
CA LEU A 114 1.58 7.59 -23.96
C LEU A 114 1.68 7.61 -25.48
N CYS A 115 2.90 7.45 -25.99
CA CYS A 115 3.16 7.35 -27.41
C CYS A 115 3.39 5.89 -27.78
N SER A 116 2.56 5.36 -28.65
CA SER A 116 2.72 4.01 -29.18
C SER A 116 2.57 4.05 -30.70
N GLY A 117 3.23 3.14 -31.37
CA GLY A 117 3.17 3.04 -32.85
C GLY A 117 4.04 1.90 -33.34
N GLN A 118 3.89 1.57 -34.61
CA GLN A 118 4.77 0.63 -35.27
C GLN A 118 5.95 1.39 -35.89
N SER A 119 7.15 0.94 -35.59
CA SER A 119 8.33 1.35 -36.36
C SER A 119 8.37 0.58 -37.66
N ASN A 120 8.45 1.25 -38.72
CA ASN A 120 8.66 0.65 -40.06
C ASN A 120 10.14 0.25 -40.21
#